data_c4b444d698cb96fac3d8d1ebdcc82fa6
#
_entry.id   c4b444d698cb96fac3d8d1ebdcc82fa6
#
_cell.length_a   1.000
_cell.length_b   1.000
_cell.length_c   1.000
_cell.angle_alpha   90.00
_cell.angle_beta   90.00
_cell.angle_gamma   90.00
#
_symmetry.space_group_name_H-M   'P 1'
#
loop_
_entity.id
_entity.type
_entity.pdbx_description
1 polymer ?
#
loop_
_entity_poly.entity_id
_entity_poly.type
_entity_poly.pdbx_seq_one_letter_code
_entity_poly.pdbx_strand_id
1 'polypeptide(L)'
;MSSNKGFTLIEIAIVMVIIGILMGAILRGQEMIKNAKEKNFYTKIRFVASAQFTYLDRVGRYAGDTTSPPDGIIDNNSTAWTELQTQQILQTSDQQHVFNGNFTFGGGIAPYTNYNYIVASRVPMWVAQSFDTKVDDGVGTTGNVRWQTATGAPYTGDPNNAANLYWWFDR
;
A
#
# COMPACT_ATOMS: atom_id res chain seq x y z
N MET A 1 -10.95 -63.50 -11.40
CA MET A 1 -10.27 -63.13 -10.12
C MET A 1 -9.43 -61.89 -10.41
N SER A 2 -9.84 -60.73 -9.95
CA SER A 2 -9.02 -59.52 -10.06
C SER A 2 -7.97 -59.51 -8.95
N SER A 3 -6.70 -59.51 -9.34
CA SER A 3 -5.58 -59.41 -8.40
C SER A 3 -5.52 -57.96 -7.89
N ASN A 4 -5.94 -57.73 -6.67
CA ASN A 4 -5.70 -56.45 -5.98
C ASN A 4 -4.22 -56.39 -5.61
N LYS A 5 -3.42 -55.68 -6.43
CA LYS A 5 -2.03 -55.36 -6.07
C LYS A 5 -2.06 -54.24 -5.03
N GLY A 6 -1.63 -54.52 -3.82
CA GLY A 6 -1.42 -53.53 -2.77
C GLY A 6 -0.17 -52.68 -3.04
N PHE A 7 -0.13 -51.44 -2.54
CA PHE A 7 1.06 -50.56 -2.61
C PHE A 7 2.20 -51.12 -1.75
N THR A 8 3.41 -50.94 -2.23
CA THR A 8 4.60 -51.31 -1.46
C THR A 8 4.95 -50.19 -0.45
N LEU A 9 5.60 -50.58 0.68
CA LEU A 9 6.07 -49.62 1.68
C LEU A 9 7.04 -48.55 1.07
N ILE A 10 7.83 -48.96 0.08
CA ILE A 10 8.80 -48.03 -0.57
C ILE A 10 8.08 -47.01 -1.43
N GLU A 11 6.99 -47.38 -2.12
CA GLU A 11 6.19 -46.42 -2.93
C GLU A 11 5.57 -45.32 -2.06
N ILE A 12 5.02 -45.70 -0.91
CA ILE A 12 4.44 -44.73 0.04
C ILE A 12 5.54 -43.85 0.66
N ALA A 13 6.71 -44.43 0.99
CA ALA A 13 7.83 -43.71 1.57
C ALA A 13 8.34 -42.60 0.61
N ILE A 14 8.51 -42.92 -0.68
CA ILE A 14 8.95 -41.96 -1.70
C ILE A 14 7.93 -40.85 -1.88
N VAL A 15 6.65 -41.17 -1.93
CA VAL A 15 5.58 -40.16 -2.05
C VAL A 15 5.60 -39.19 -0.87
N MET A 16 5.75 -39.69 0.36
CA MET A 16 5.79 -38.82 1.55
C MET A 16 7.02 -37.89 1.55
N VAL A 17 8.18 -38.34 1.08
CA VAL A 17 9.35 -37.49 0.92
C VAL A 17 9.12 -36.36 -0.10
N ILE A 18 8.54 -36.70 -1.26
CA ILE A 18 8.25 -35.72 -2.30
C ILE A 18 7.24 -34.67 -1.79
N ILE A 19 6.15 -35.11 -1.13
CA ILE A 19 5.15 -34.21 -0.54
C ILE A 19 5.83 -33.26 0.49
N GLY A 20 6.69 -33.79 1.35
CA GLY A 20 7.42 -33.02 2.35
C GLY A 20 8.27 -31.88 1.72
N ILE A 21 9.01 -32.20 0.65
CA ILE A 21 9.81 -31.20 -0.10
C ILE A 21 8.91 -30.17 -0.77
N LEU A 22 7.82 -30.59 -1.42
CA LEU A 22 6.89 -29.69 -2.09
C LEU A 22 6.20 -28.74 -1.10
N MET A 23 5.77 -29.21 0.07
CA MET A 23 5.20 -28.35 1.11
C MET A 23 6.18 -27.29 1.58
N GLY A 24 7.45 -27.65 1.82
CA GLY A 24 8.48 -26.70 2.18
C GLY A 24 8.72 -25.63 1.11
N ALA A 25 8.71 -26.01 -0.17
CA ALA A 25 8.85 -25.08 -1.29
C ALA A 25 7.65 -24.11 -1.41
N ILE A 26 6.42 -24.61 -1.22
CA ILE A 26 5.20 -23.80 -1.28
C ILE A 26 5.19 -22.72 -0.19
N LEU A 27 5.57 -23.07 1.05
CA LEU A 27 5.59 -22.11 2.16
C LEU A 27 6.61 -20.98 1.90
N ARG A 28 7.80 -21.30 1.42
CA ARG A 28 8.80 -20.29 1.03
C ARG A 28 8.32 -19.42 -0.13
N GLY A 29 7.66 -20.01 -1.12
CA GLY A 29 7.09 -19.28 -2.26
C GLY A 29 6.04 -18.25 -1.83
N GLN A 30 5.16 -18.59 -0.90
CA GLN A 30 4.16 -17.66 -0.36
C GLN A 30 4.78 -16.47 0.35
N GLU A 31 5.83 -16.68 1.14
CA GLU A 31 6.56 -15.59 1.80
C GLU A 31 7.23 -14.66 0.79
N MET A 32 7.84 -15.21 -0.26
CA MET A 32 8.43 -14.40 -1.33
C MET A 32 7.40 -13.54 -2.05
N ILE A 33 6.20 -14.07 -2.34
CA ILE A 33 5.12 -13.33 -2.96
C ILE A 33 4.64 -12.20 -2.03
N LYS A 34 4.50 -12.47 -0.73
CA LYS A 34 4.13 -11.47 0.27
C LYS A 34 5.12 -10.32 0.29
N ASN A 35 6.41 -10.61 0.36
CA ASN A 35 7.48 -9.61 0.38
C ASN A 35 7.56 -8.82 -0.93
N ALA A 36 7.33 -9.47 -2.08
CA ALA A 36 7.28 -8.79 -3.38
C ALA A 36 6.10 -7.81 -3.49
N LYS A 37 4.92 -8.17 -3.00
CA LYS A 37 3.75 -7.29 -2.95
C LYS A 37 3.99 -6.08 -2.03
N GLU A 38 4.60 -6.29 -0.87
CA GLU A 38 4.97 -5.22 0.05
C GLU A 38 5.92 -4.22 -0.61
N LYS A 39 7.00 -4.72 -1.23
CA LYS A 39 7.98 -3.88 -1.93
C LYS A 39 7.34 -3.11 -3.09
N ASN A 40 6.45 -3.75 -3.85
CA ASN A 40 5.70 -3.08 -4.93
C ASN A 40 4.84 -1.94 -4.38
N PHE A 41 4.08 -2.19 -3.31
CA PHE A 41 3.27 -1.16 -2.65
C PHE A 41 4.12 0.03 -2.19
N TYR A 42 5.23 -0.24 -1.51
CA TYR A 42 6.17 0.78 -1.02
C TYR A 42 6.72 1.66 -2.16
N THR A 43 7.14 1.05 -3.26
CA THR A 43 7.64 1.78 -4.42
C THR A 43 6.53 2.60 -5.08
N LYS A 44 5.33 2.04 -5.18
CA LYS A 44 4.20 2.68 -5.85
C LYS A 44 3.69 3.90 -5.09
N ILE A 45 3.52 3.83 -3.77
CA ILE A 45 3.05 4.98 -2.99
C ILE A 45 4.06 6.13 -3.03
N ARG A 46 5.36 5.83 -2.99
CA ARG A 46 6.41 6.83 -3.15
C ARG A 46 6.43 7.46 -4.54
N PHE A 47 6.23 6.66 -5.57
CA PHE A 47 6.10 7.16 -6.94
C PHE A 47 4.92 8.12 -7.07
N VAL A 48 3.76 7.77 -6.52
CA VAL A 48 2.57 8.62 -6.52
C VAL A 48 2.81 9.92 -5.73
N ALA A 49 3.51 9.87 -4.59
CA ALA A 49 3.89 11.07 -3.85
C ALA A 49 4.84 11.97 -4.65
N SER A 50 5.86 11.39 -5.29
CA SER A 50 6.82 12.16 -6.08
C SER A 50 6.19 12.85 -7.30
N ALA A 51 5.07 12.35 -7.79
CA ALA A 51 4.31 12.98 -8.87
C ALA A 51 3.77 14.36 -8.47
N GLN A 52 3.36 14.55 -7.21
CA GLN A 52 2.92 15.84 -6.69
C GLN A 52 4.07 16.86 -6.69
N PHE A 53 5.26 16.46 -6.27
CA PHE A 53 6.44 17.34 -6.31
C PHE A 53 6.85 17.67 -7.75
N THR A 54 6.75 16.70 -8.68
CA THR A 54 7.01 16.93 -10.10
C THR A 54 6.01 17.93 -10.69
N TYR A 55 4.75 17.88 -10.30
CA TYR A 55 3.73 18.83 -10.72
C TYR A 55 4.00 20.22 -10.10
N LEU A 56 4.33 20.27 -8.81
CA LEU A 56 4.70 21.50 -8.11
C LEU A 56 5.86 22.22 -8.81
N ASP A 57 6.91 21.50 -9.20
CA ASP A 57 8.07 22.06 -9.91
C ASP A 57 7.70 22.61 -11.29
N ARG A 58 6.72 22.02 -11.97
CA ARG A 58 6.30 22.47 -13.32
C ARG A 58 5.30 23.61 -13.31
N VAL A 59 4.38 23.60 -12.35
CA VAL A 59 3.19 24.48 -12.35
C VAL A 59 3.23 25.51 -11.23
N GLY A 60 4.04 25.29 -10.19
CA GLY A 60 4.19 26.21 -9.06
C GLY A 60 3.15 26.00 -7.94
N ARG A 61 2.31 24.96 -8.02
CA ARG A 61 1.36 24.55 -6.97
C ARG A 61 1.20 23.03 -6.95
N TYR A 62 0.61 22.48 -5.92
CA TYR A 62 0.23 21.06 -5.92
C TYR A 62 -0.96 20.79 -6.85
N ALA A 63 -0.99 19.61 -7.47
CA ALA A 63 -2.15 19.18 -8.22
C ALA A 63 -3.33 18.98 -7.27
N GLY A 64 -4.49 19.56 -7.63
CA GLY A 64 -5.68 19.54 -6.79
C GLY A 64 -5.77 20.65 -5.74
N ASP A 65 -4.79 21.56 -5.67
CA ASP A 65 -4.92 22.82 -4.96
C ASP A 65 -5.75 23.76 -5.84
N THR A 66 -6.99 23.97 -5.45
CA THR A 66 -8.00 24.71 -6.24
C THR A 66 -8.31 26.09 -5.67
N THR A 67 -7.67 26.47 -4.57
CA THR A 67 -7.82 27.82 -4.00
C THR A 67 -7.17 28.88 -4.87
N SER A 68 -7.64 30.13 -4.76
CA SER A 68 -7.10 31.27 -5.51
C SER A 68 -6.91 32.45 -4.57
N PRO A 69 -5.65 32.86 -4.28
CA PRO A 69 -4.40 32.25 -4.74
C PRO A 69 -4.16 30.85 -4.15
N PRO A 70 -3.34 29.99 -4.78
CA PRO A 70 -3.00 28.67 -4.24
C PRO A 70 -2.40 28.79 -2.84
N ASP A 71 -2.89 27.96 -1.91
CA ASP A 71 -2.43 27.97 -0.51
C ASP A 71 -1.50 26.80 -0.16
N GLY A 72 -1.22 25.93 -1.14
CA GLY A 72 -0.34 24.77 -0.99
C GLY A 72 -1.06 23.54 -0.43
N ILE A 73 -2.39 23.57 -0.27
CA ILE A 73 -3.17 22.47 0.25
C ILE A 73 -3.98 21.80 -0.87
N ILE A 74 -3.97 20.49 -0.90
CA ILE A 74 -4.73 19.71 -1.90
C ILE A 74 -6.20 19.61 -1.44
N ASP A 75 -7.07 20.38 -2.09
CA ASP A 75 -8.50 20.43 -1.75
C ASP A 75 -9.31 19.33 -2.43
N ASN A 76 -8.91 18.95 -3.65
CA ASN A 76 -9.73 18.09 -4.49
C ASN A 76 -8.93 16.95 -5.12
N ASN A 77 -9.22 15.72 -4.64
CA ASN A 77 -8.59 14.51 -5.13
C ASN A 77 -8.84 14.26 -6.63
N SER A 78 -10.08 14.47 -7.10
CA SER A 78 -10.43 14.22 -8.51
C SER A 78 -9.66 15.17 -9.44
N THR A 79 -9.59 16.44 -9.06
CA THR A 79 -8.81 17.45 -9.79
C THR A 79 -7.32 17.09 -9.76
N ALA A 80 -6.78 16.66 -8.61
CA ALA A 80 -5.39 16.26 -8.49
C ALA A 80 -5.03 15.14 -9.48
N TRP A 81 -5.83 14.09 -9.56
CA TRP A 81 -5.60 13.00 -10.51
C TRP A 81 -5.74 13.45 -11.96
N THR A 82 -6.76 14.26 -12.29
CA THR A 82 -6.97 14.78 -13.65
C THR A 82 -5.79 15.64 -14.10
N GLU A 83 -5.29 16.52 -13.24
CA GLU A 83 -4.15 17.39 -13.55
C GLU A 83 -2.86 16.58 -13.76
N LEU A 84 -2.57 15.61 -12.88
CA LEU A 84 -1.40 14.75 -12.99
C LEU A 84 -1.43 13.89 -14.27
N GLN A 85 -2.61 13.41 -14.66
CA GLN A 85 -2.81 12.64 -15.89
C GLN A 85 -2.70 13.53 -17.13
N THR A 86 -3.26 14.73 -17.11
CA THR A 86 -3.19 15.71 -18.23
C THR A 86 -1.73 16.10 -18.50
N GLN A 87 -0.92 16.24 -17.46
CA GLN A 87 0.52 16.52 -17.58
C GLN A 87 1.36 15.27 -17.87
N GLN A 88 0.73 14.11 -18.06
CA GLN A 88 1.39 12.83 -18.33
C GLN A 88 2.41 12.42 -17.25
N ILE A 89 2.21 12.86 -16.01
CA ILE A 89 3.05 12.51 -14.86
C ILE A 89 2.60 11.14 -14.30
N LEU A 90 1.29 10.92 -14.20
CA LEU A 90 0.68 9.66 -13.79
C LEU A 90 -0.30 9.13 -14.85
N GLN A 91 -0.54 7.83 -14.81
CA GLN A 91 -1.57 7.16 -15.62
C GLN A 91 -2.76 6.75 -14.74
N THR A 92 -3.90 6.45 -15.35
CA THR A 92 -5.09 5.95 -14.62
C THR A 92 -4.80 4.68 -13.83
N SER A 93 -3.95 3.79 -14.36
CA SER A 93 -3.50 2.57 -13.68
C SER A 93 -2.66 2.83 -12.43
N ASP A 94 -2.11 4.03 -12.28
CA ASP A 94 -1.30 4.40 -11.11
C ASP A 94 -2.16 4.70 -9.88
N GLN A 95 -3.46 4.90 -10.08
CA GLN A 95 -4.41 5.11 -9.00
C GLN A 95 -4.63 3.85 -8.14
N GLN A 96 -4.37 2.68 -8.71
CA GLN A 96 -4.55 1.41 -8.00
C GLN A 96 -3.21 0.81 -7.53
N HIS A 97 -3.27 0.05 -6.45
CA HIS A 97 -2.13 -0.70 -5.93
C HIS A 97 -2.40 -2.20 -5.81
N VAL A 98 -1.35 -2.97 -5.55
CA VAL A 98 -1.31 -4.45 -5.57
C VAL A 98 -2.32 -5.14 -4.62
N PHE A 99 -2.89 -4.44 -3.66
CA PHE A 99 -3.90 -4.94 -2.73
C PHE A 99 -5.34 -4.57 -3.13
N ASN A 100 -5.57 -4.20 -4.39
CA ASN A 100 -6.89 -3.82 -4.94
C ASN A 100 -7.53 -2.62 -4.22
N GLY A 101 -6.72 -1.71 -3.70
CA GLY A 101 -7.14 -0.43 -3.18
C GLY A 101 -6.68 0.71 -4.08
N ASN A 102 -7.14 1.92 -3.78
CA ASN A 102 -6.83 3.12 -4.52
C ASN A 102 -6.01 4.10 -3.67
N PHE A 103 -5.20 4.91 -4.35
CA PHE A 103 -4.58 6.10 -3.77
C PHE A 103 -5.51 7.30 -3.97
N THR A 104 -5.65 8.11 -2.93
CA THR A 104 -6.34 9.41 -2.96
C THR A 104 -5.46 10.47 -2.33
N PHE A 105 -5.52 11.68 -2.87
CA PHE A 105 -4.82 12.84 -2.33
C PHE A 105 -5.75 13.70 -1.49
N GLY A 106 -5.20 14.43 -0.55
CA GLY A 106 -5.90 15.44 0.21
C GLY A 106 -4.96 16.24 1.07
N GLY A 107 -5.46 17.28 1.68
CA GLY A 107 -4.72 18.13 2.61
C GLY A 107 -5.62 18.68 3.70
N GLY A 108 -5.05 19.42 4.63
CA GLY A 108 -5.83 20.21 5.58
C GLY A 108 -6.57 19.44 6.67
N ILE A 109 -6.20 18.18 6.99
CA ILE A 109 -6.88 17.43 8.07
C ILE A 109 -6.02 17.33 9.35
N ALA A 110 -6.68 17.28 10.49
CA ALA A 110 -6.03 17.02 11.78
C ALA A 110 -5.28 15.66 11.75
N PRO A 111 -4.13 15.56 12.42
CA PRO A 111 -3.52 16.60 13.27
C PRO A 111 -2.66 17.62 12.50
N TYR A 112 -2.48 17.46 11.20
CA TYR A 112 -1.54 18.25 10.39
C TYR A 112 -2.28 19.05 9.31
N THR A 113 -2.96 20.11 9.73
CA THR A 113 -3.84 20.91 8.86
C THR A 113 -3.13 21.72 7.77
N ASN A 114 -1.80 21.86 7.84
CA ASN A 114 -1.01 22.61 6.86
C ASN A 114 -0.19 21.70 5.94
N TYR A 115 -0.52 20.41 5.89
CA TYR A 115 0.24 19.43 5.12
C TYR A 115 -0.69 18.58 4.26
N ASN A 116 -0.14 18.07 3.17
CA ASN A 116 -0.81 17.19 2.24
C ASN A 116 -0.55 15.72 2.57
N TYR A 117 -1.51 14.88 2.24
CA TYR A 117 -1.43 13.45 2.51
C TYR A 117 -1.89 12.62 1.32
N ILE A 118 -1.42 11.37 1.30
CA ILE A 118 -1.96 10.30 0.46
C ILE A 118 -2.66 9.31 1.36
N VAL A 119 -3.86 8.89 0.95
CA VAL A 119 -4.54 7.73 1.55
C VAL A 119 -4.43 6.57 0.60
N ALA A 120 -3.91 5.45 1.08
CA ALA A 120 -4.01 4.18 0.40
C ALA A 120 -5.11 3.36 1.09
N SER A 121 -6.20 3.08 0.37
CA SER A 121 -7.31 2.27 0.89
C SER A 121 -7.00 0.77 0.80
N ARG A 122 -7.63 -0.05 1.65
CA ARG A 122 -7.52 -1.52 1.63
C ARG A 122 -6.09 -2.06 1.78
N VAL A 123 -5.26 -1.38 2.54
CA VAL A 123 -3.89 -1.85 2.82
C VAL A 123 -3.94 -2.88 3.95
N PRO A 124 -3.41 -4.10 3.78
CA PRO A 124 -3.28 -5.05 4.87
C PRO A 124 -2.48 -4.45 6.04
N MET A 125 -2.91 -4.67 7.27
CA MET A 125 -2.33 -4.03 8.45
C MET A 125 -0.82 -4.31 8.58
N TRP A 126 -0.37 -5.53 8.24
CA TRP A 126 1.05 -5.88 8.27
C TRP A 126 1.88 -5.07 7.27
N VAL A 127 1.29 -4.67 6.11
CA VAL A 127 1.94 -3.78 5.13
C VAL A 127 2.00 -2.36 5.67
N ALA A 128 0.88 -1.88 6.26
CA ALA A 128 0.80 -0.55 6.82
C ALA A 128 1.80 -0.36 7.96
N GLN A 129 1.90 -1.32 8.86
CA GLN A 129 2.90 -1.32 9.94
C GLN A 129 4.33 -1.38 9.43
N SER A 130 4.60 -2.23 8.42
CA SER A 130 5.94 -2.32 7.82
C SER A 130 6.31 -1.02 7.09
N PHE A 131 5.36 -0.39 6.41
CA PHE A 131 5.58 0.90 5.76
C PHE A 131 5.90 1.99 6.79
N ASP A 132 5.12 2.08 7.86
CA ASP A 132 5.30 3.00 8.95
C ASP A 132 6.68 2.83 9.62
N THR A 133 7.06 1.62 10.00
CA THR A 133 8.39 1.33 10.57
C THR A 133 9.55 1.74 9.64
N LYS A 134 9.36 1.72 8.32
CA LYS A 134 10.41 2.09 7.35
C LYS A 134 10.46 3.58 7.03
N VAL A 135 9.37 4.29 7.19
CA VAL A 135 9.21 5.69 6.79
C VAL A 135 9.16 6.62 8.00
N ASP A 136 8.65 6.12 9.14
CA ASP A 136 8.37 6.93 10.32
C ASP A 136 8.71 6.17 11.63
N ASP A 137 7.82 6.21 12.61
CA ASP A 137 8.06 5.72 13.98
C ASP A 137 7.56 4.30 14.27
N GLY A 138 6.79 3.71 13.34
CA GLY A 138 6.19 2.38 13.49
C GLY A 138 4.96 2.34 14.38
N VAL A 139 4.44 3.50 14.80
CA VAL A 139 3.29 3.64 15.70
C VAL A 139 2.08 4.19 14.93
N GLY A 140 1.16 3.35 14.52
CA GLY A 140 0.04 3.68 13.62
C GLY A 140 -0.92 4.79 14.07
N THR A 141 -0.68 5.42 15.23
CA THR A 141 -1.47 6.54 15.76
C THR A 141 -0.68 7.85 15.82
N THR A 142 0.63 7.82 15.59
CA THR A 142 1.55 8.97 15.70
C THR A 142 2.29 9.17 14.38
N GLY A 143 3.12 10.19 14.31
CA GLY A 143 4.00 10.44 13.17
C GLY A 143 3.31 10.87 11.87
N ASN A 144 4.04 10.77 10.77
CA ASN A 144 3.62 11.12 9.42
C ASN A 144 2.89 10.00 8.69
N VAL A 145 2.98 8.77 9.20
CA VAL A 145 2.28 7.60 8.68
C VAL A 145 1.29 7.12 9.72
N ARG A 146 0.01 7.08 9.36
CA ARG A 146 -1.05 6.60 10.26
C ARG A 146 -1.93 5.59 9.54
N TRP A 147 -2.16 4.46 10.17
CA TRP A 147 -2.93 3.38 9.57
C TRP A 147 -4.06 2.86 10.47
N GLN A 148 -4.19 3.42 11.66
CA GLN A 148 -5.32 3.12 12.52
C GLN A 148 -6.49 4.07 12.23
N THR A 149 -6.26 5.38 12.31
CA THR A 149 -7.15 6.42 11.75
C THR A 149 -6.32 7.68 11.47
N ALA A 150 -6.80 8.59 10.62
CA ALA A 150 -6.16 9.88 10.40
C ALA A 150 -6.02 10.69 11.70
N THR A 151 -6.98 10.56 12.61
CA THR A 151 -7.02 11.26 13.90
C THR A 151 -6.28 10.53 15.03
N GLY A 152 -5.70 9.35 14.75
CA GLY A 152 -4.95 8.58 15.74
C GLY A 152 -5.77 7.69 16.66
N ALA A 153 -7.07 7.46 16.40
CA ALA A 153 -7.86 6.51 17.19
C ALA A 153 -7.37 5.06 16.98
N PRO A 154 -7.34 4.23 18.05
CA PRO A 154 -6.86 2.86 17.93
C PRO A 154 -7.71 2.04 16.95
N TYR A 155 -7.05 1.29 16.08
CA TYR A 155 -7.72 0.29 15.25
C TYR A 155 -8.01 -0.96 16.10
N THR A 156 -9.27 -1.35 16.18
CA THR A 156 -9.72 -2.51 16.98
C THR A 156 -10.05 -3.74 16.15
N GLY A 157 -9.64 -3.78 14.88
CA GLY A 157 -10.00 -4.83 13.94
C GLY A 157 -8.95 -5.94 13.75
N ASP A 158 -9.32 -6.96 12.99
CA ASP A 158 -8.50 -8.10 12.61
C ASP A 158 -7.21 -7.64 11.89
N PRO A 159 -6.01 -8.14 12.25
CA PRO A 159 -4.76 -7.83 11.57
C PRO A 159 -4.72 -8.20 10.09
N ASN A 160 -5.62 -9.08 9.64
CA ASN A 160 -5.80 -9.37 8.20
C ASN A 160 -6.76 -8.40 7.52
N ASN A 161 -7.41 -7.50 8.27
CA ASN A 161 -8.35 -6.55 7.73
C ASN A 161 -7.61 -5.38 7.06
N ALA A 162 -8.24 -4.83 6.04
CA ALA A 162 -7.69 -3.74 5.26
C ALA A 162 -7.93 -2.40 5.97
N ALA A 163 -6.85 -1.69 6.26
CA ALA A 163 -6.88 -0.34 6.81
C ALA A 163 -6.73 0.70 5.72
N ASN A 164 -7.11 1.93 6.02
CA ASN A 164 -6.69 3.09 5.24
C ASN A 164 -5.37 3.59 5.82
N LEU A 165 -4.32 3.58 4.98
CA LEU A 165 -3.02 4.12 5.33
C LEU A 165 -2.99 5.60 4.92
N TYR A 166 -2.74 6.50 5.88
CA TYR A 166 -2.52 7.92 5.67
C TYR A 166 -1.03 8.20 5.74
N TRP A 167 -0.49 8.90 4.76
CA TRP A 167 0.90 9.34 4.75
C TRP A 167 0.99 10.81 4.36
N TRP A 168 1.41 11.67 5.31
CA TRP A 168 1.73 13.08 5.07
C TRP A 168 3.11 13.17 4.45
N PHE A 169 3.15 13.32 3.14
CA PHE A 169 4.36 13.16 2.34
C PHE A 169 5.20 14.44 2.20
N ASP A 170 4.64 15.59 2.53
CA ASP A 170 5.27 16.92 2.45
C ASP A 170 5.64 17.52 3.82
N ARG A 171 5.55 16.70 4.88
CA ARG A 171 5.93 17.07 6.24
C ARG A 171 7.36 16.72 6.59
#